data_3debe8eb4a5754931d6be1edb954559c
#
_entry.id   3debe8eb4a5754931d6be1edb954559c
#
_cell.length_a   1.000
_cell.length_b   1.000
_cell.length_c   1.000
_cell.angle_alpha   90.00
_cell.angle_beta   90.00
_cell.angle_gamma   90.00
#
_symmetry.space_group_name_H-M   'P 1'
#
loop_
_entity.id
_entity.type
_entity.pdbx_description
1 polymer ?
#
loop_
_entity_poly.entity_id
_entity_poly.type
_entity_poly.pdbx_seq_one_letter_code
_entity_poly.pdbx_strand_id
1 'polypeptide(L)'
;MEQLNGIESLWLHLESPDTPRHVSSVTIYERPAAAPPISFETILRHFRERAHRSGIFRRRVVETPGAVGRPYWIEDAQFDLEYHVRHLALPRPGDWQQLCAQVARLHARPLDRKRPLWECYLIEELDRIPGLAPGSFALFIKTHYAALGGALGTQLFAALHELAPDSRSSPPKSAPYFDRVPAPMQLLLRSAADTLKTPMALLRYGALHAQPLLSWGSTQLGAFTRRKSADGHGDESARLHAPRTRFNSPVTAHRVVEGVRFELAEVERLRDRVPAATVLDVALTVIGGGLRRYLDSHVELPTTSLVAEVPTISRSAMPVYASRTLAEAAIMSLHTDTESERERLLRIVEDTRPRRADVEKYLGRRLMLDAVQFVPDALLGVTIDMVQRVRLFGRLGPLVNTTVGSVRGPDAPLYLAGARLVAYFGLPALSEMSGLAHLVGYYHGSLTIGVTACRSMMPDPERYALCLQQAYRSLVDELGIAASGGRPKAPKIKKIVRGPRMRSRRAQQRARSRPATR
;
A
#
# COMPACT_ATOMS: atom_id res chain seq x y z
N MET A 1 -1.53 3.84 -28.78
CA MET A 1 -0.50 2.96 -28.23
C MET A 1 0.61 3.79 -27.59
N GLU A 2 0.99 3.51 -26.35
CA GLU A 2 1.97 4.22 -25.55
C GLU A 2 2.91 3.21 -24.88
N GLN A 3 4.24 3.44 -24.91
CA GLN A 3 5.19 2.54 -24.24
C GLN A 3 5.18 2.78 -22.74
N LEU A 4 5.24 1.71 -21.93
CA LEU A 4 5.38 1.82 -20.49
C LEU A 4 6.66 2.55 -20.12
N ASN A 5 6.61 3.39 -19.11
CA ASN A 5 7.82 3.96 -18.52
C ASN A 5 8.57 2.91 -17.66
N GLY A 6 9.81 3.24 -17.26
CA GLY A 6 10.64 2.29 -16.51
C GLY A 6 10.06 1.86 -15.16
N ILE A 7 9.33 2.76 -14.49
CA ILE A 7 8.70 2.45 -13.19
C ILE A 7 7.47 1.57 -13.36
N GLU A 8 6.66 1.82 -14.40
CA GLU A 8 5.51 0.97 -14.72
C GLU A 8 5.96 -0.46 -15.06
N SER A 9 7.04 -0.59 -15.86
CA SER A 9 7.63 -1.88 -16.19
C SER A 9 8.25 -2.55 -14.95
N LEU A 10 8.94 -1.80 -14.10
CA LEU A 10 9.48 -2.29 -12.83
C LEU A 10 8.40 -2.96 -11.96
N TRP A 11 7.22 -2.37 -11.86
CA TRP A 11 6.12 -2.95 -11.09
C TRP A 11 5.64 -4.30 -11.66
N LEU A 12 5.66 -4.46 -13.00
CA LEU A 12 5.32 -5.72 -13.64
C LEU A 12 6.36 -6.82 -13.35
N HIS A 13 7.64 -6.47 -13.32
CA HIS A 13 8.73 -7.41 -13.01
C HIS A 13 8.79 -7.78 -11.52
N LEU A 14 8.42 -6.84 -10.63
CA LEU A 14 8.40 -7.09 -9.18
C LEU A 14 7.22 -7.95 -8.72
N GLU A 15 6.24 -8.22 -9.59
CA GLU A 15 5.09 -9.04 -9.25
C GLU A 15 5.46 -10.53 -9.17
N SER A 16 4.96 -11.19 -8.13
CA SER A 16 5.02 -12.64 -8.01
C SER A 16 3.67 -13.19 -7.51
N PRO A 17 3.41 -14.50 -7.62
CA PRO A 17 2.18 -15.10 -7.10
C PRO A 17 1.95 -14.83 -5.60
N ASP A 18 3.03 -14.74 -4.84
CA ASP A 18 2.98 -14.46 -3.40
C ASP A 18 2.91 -12.96 -3.08
N THR A 19 3.32 -12.10 -3.99
CA THR A 19 3.32 -10.64 -3.82
C THR A 19 2.76 -9.93 -5.05
N PRO A 20 1.44 -10.06 -5.32
CA PRO A 20 0.79 -9.30 -6.38
C PRO A 20 0.99 -7.79 -6.19
N ARG A 21 1.24 -7.06 -7.28
CA ARG A 21 1.59 -5.63 -7.24
C ARG A 21 0.37 -4.75 -7.56
N HIS A 22 -0.68 -4.88 -6.74
CA HIS A 22 -1.85 -4.03 -6.83
C HIS A 22 -2.19 -3.39 -5.49
N VAL A 23 -2.74 -2.20 -5.54
CA VAL A 23 -3.41 -1.55 -4.42
C VAL A 23 -4.89 -1.81 -4.54
N SER A 24 -5.56 -1.91 -3.41
CA SER A 24 -7.01 -2.01 -3.37
C SER A 24 -7.61 -0.95 -2.46
N SER A 25 -8.88 -0.72 -2.62
CA SER A 25 -9.68 0.08 -1.69
C SER A 25 -11.03 -0.56 -1.44
N VAL A 26 -11.51 -0.41 -0.22
CA VAL A 26 -12.91 -0.65 0.15
C VAL A 26 -13.54 0.70 0.40
N THR A 27 -14.54 1.03 -0.40
CA THR A 27 -15.35 2.23 -0.24
C THR A 27 -16.76 1.83 0.16
N ILE A 28 -17.31 2.40 1.22
CA ILE A 28 -18.64 2.09 1.73
C ILE A 28 -19.58 3.26 1.43
N TYR A 29 -20.75 2.94 0.91
CA TYR A 29 -21.74 3.91 0.49
C TYR A 29 -23.06 3.73 1.22
N GLU A 30 -23.66 4.85 1.59
CA GLU A 30 -25.02 4.93 2.11
C GLU A 30 -25.97 5.53 1.08
N ARG A 31 -27.13 4.90 0.95
CA ARG A 31 -28.22 5.43 0.14
C ARG A 31 -29.08 6.42 0.94
N PRO A 32 -29.70 7.39 0.27
CA PRO A 32 -30.85 8.08 0.87
C PRO A 32 -31.96 7.07 1.22
N ALA A 33 -32.59 7.24 2.38
CA ALA A 33 -33.59 6.29 2.88
C ALA A 33 -34.77 6.07 1.91
N ALA A 34 -35.13 7.10 1.15
CA ALA A 34 -36.21 7.04 0.15
C ALA A 34 -35.78 6.46 -1.21
N ALA A 35 -34.48 6.22 -1.43
CA ALA A 35 -34.03 5.72 -2.73
C ALA A 35 -34.22 4.19 -2.84
N PRO A 36 -34.49 3.65 -4.04
CA PRO A 36 -34.58 2.20 -4.24
C PRO A 36 -33.23 1.52 -3.96
N PRO A 37 -33.19 0.22 -3.65
CA PRO A 37 -31.93 -0.53 -3.53
C PRO A 37 -31.04 -0.33 -4.76
N ILE A 38 -29.72 -0.23 -4.53
CA ILE A 38 -28.78 -0.19 -5.64
C ILE A 38 -28.82 -1.54 -6.36
N SER A 39 -28.96 -1.51 -7.67
CA SER A 39 -28.87 -2.74 -8.46
C SER A 39 -27.50 -2.87 -9.11
N PHE A 40 -27.06 -4.09 -9.36
CA PHE A 40 -25.84 -4.35 -10.11
C PHE A 40 -25.85 -3.67 -11.49
N GLU A 41 -27.01 -3.67 -12.16
CA GLU A 41 -27.20 -2.98 -13.45
C GLU A 41 -26.98 -1.45 -13.33
N THR A 42 -27.37 -0.85 -12.20
CA THR A 42 -27.11 0.58 -11.94
C THR A 42 -25.62 0.84 -11.82
N ILE A 43 -24.87 -0.02 -11.14
CA ILE A 43 -23.43 0.09 -11.03
C ILE A 43 -22.75 -0.13 -12.40
N LEU A 44 -23.15 -1.14 -13.16
CA LEU A 44 -22.61 -1.37 -14.52
C LEU A 44 -22.84 -0.18 -15.43
N ARG A 45 -24.07 0.39 -15.43
CA ARG A 45 -24.38 1.60 -16.19
C ARG A 45 -23.50 2.77 -15.75
N HIS A 46 -23.31 2.96 -14.46
CA HIS A 46 -22.45 4.02 -13.90
C HIS A 46 -20.99 3.90 -14.40
N PHE A 47 -20.43 2.69 -14.39
CA PHE A 47 -19.10 2.44 -14.95
C PHE A 47 -19.06 2.62 -16.47
N ARG A 48 -20.04 2.12 -17.21
CA ARG A 48 -20.14 2.24 -18.67
C ARG A 48 -20.13 3.71 -19.13
N GLU A 49 -20.86 4.55 -18.43
CA GLU A 49 -20.93 5.98 -18.71
C GLU A 49 -19.61 6.73 -18.40
N ARG A 50 -18.74 6.16 -17.57
CA ARG A 50 -17.54 6.83 -17.04
C ARG A 50 -16.21 6.20 -17.45
N ALA A 51 -16.22 5.00 -18.01
CA ALA A 51 -15.02 4.29 -18.43
C ALA A 51 -14.15 5.07 -19.45
N HIS A 52 -14.74 6.04 -20.15
CA HIS A 52 -14.01 6.93 -21.07
C HIS A 52 -13.22 8.03 -20.36
N ARG A 53 -13.51 8.32 -19.08
CA ARG A 53 -12.86 9.40 -18.32
C ARG A 53 -11.43 9.08 -17.89
N SER A 54 -11.04 7.80 -17.90
CA SER A 54 -9.68 7.38 -17.57
C SER A 54 -9.23 6.22 -18.43
N GLY A 55 -8.01 6.31 -18.99
CA GLY A 55 -7.40 5.24 -19.76
C GLY A 55 -7.19 3.93 -18.97
N ILE A 56 -7.16 3.99 -17.64
CA ILE A 56 -7.02 2.80 -16.78
C ILE A 56 -8.11 1.76 -17.09
N PHE A 57 -9.33 2.20 -17.35
CA PHE A 57 -10.46 1.30 -17.55
C PHE A 57 -10.36 0.44 -18.81
N ARG A 58 -9.64 0.90 -19.83
CA ARG A 58 -9.69 0.28 -21.16
C ARG A 58 -8.34 -0.14 -21.70
N ARG A 59 -7.23 0.31 -21.12
CA ARG A 59 -5.88 -0.02 -21.58
C ARG A 59 -5.39 -1.30 -20.92
N ARG A 60 -4.84 -2.20 -21.75
CA ARG A 60 -4.14 -3.40 -21.31
C ARG A 60 -2.67 -3.36 -21.70
N VAL A 61 -1.88 -4.19 -21.06
CA VAL A 61 -0.47 -4.35 -21.36
C VAL A 61 -0.30 -5.33 -22.54
N VAL A 62 0.55 -4.98 -23.48
CA VAL A 62 1.02 -5.89 -24.53
C VAL A 62 2.54 -5.99 -24.43
N GLU A 63 3.01 -7.19 -24.11
CA GLU A 63 4.43 -7.47 -23.99
C GLU A 63 5.10 -7.50 -25.36
N THR A 64 6.37 -7.10 -25.43
CA THR A 64 7.19 -7.21 -26.64
C THR A 64 7.68 -8.66 -26.79
N PRO A 65 7.68 -9.22 -28.01
CA PRO A 65 8.19 -10.56 -28.22
C PRO A 65 9.62 -10.72 -27.70
N GLY A 66 9.86 -11.81 -26.97
CA GLY A 66 11.16 -12.08 -26.36
C GLY A 66 11.58 -11.12 -25.23
N ALA A 67 10.65 -10.29 -24.73
CA ALA A 67 10.91 -9.28 -23.69
C ALA A 67 12.12 -8.34 -24.02
N VAL A 68 12.38 -8.09 -25.30
CA VAL A 68 13.53 -7.29 -25.76
C VAL A 68 13.40 -5.82 -25.36
N GLY A 69 12.17 -5.33 -25.19
CA GLY A 69 11.91 -3.95 -24.79
C GLY A 69 10.68 -3.84 -23.91
N ARG A 70 10.42 -2.63 -23.44
CA ARG A 70 9.29 -2.38 -22.55
C ARG A 70 7.96 -2.68 -23.19
N PRO A 71 6.99 -3.19 -22.44
CA PRO A 71 5.63 -3.39 -22.89
C PRO A 71 4.97 -2.07 -23.33
N TYR A 72 3.80 -2.21 -23.96
CA TYR A 72 2.99 -1.08 -24.42
C TYR A 72 1.61 -1.10 -23.82
N TRP A 73 1.09 0.07 -23.49
CA TRP A 73 -0.32 0.31 -23.23
C TRP A 73 -1.09 0.40 -24.54
N ILE A 74 -2.10 -0.45 -24.70
CA ILE A 74 -2.97 -0.49 -25.87
C ILE A 74 -4.42 -0.51 -25.39
N GLU A 75 -5.31 0.23 -26.05
CA GLU A 75 -6.74 0.09 -25.79
C GLU A 75 -7.23 -1.31 -26.15
N ASP A 76 -7.95 -1.94 -25.23
CA ASP A 76 -8.47 -3.30 -25.41
C ASP A 76 -9.72 -3.26 -26.28
N ALA A 77 -9.60 -3.78 -27.52
CA ALA A 77 -10.73 -3.88 -28.44
C ALA A 77 -11.80 -4.89 -27.99
N GLN A 78 -11.42 -5.81 -27.08
CA GLN A 78 -12.32 -6.82 -26.51
C GLN A 78 -12.67 -6.51 -25.06
N PHE A 79 -12.67 -5.22 -24.70
CA PHE A 79 -13.01 -4.81 -23.35
C PHE A 79 -14.41 -5.26 -22.95
N ASP A 80 -14.47 -6.05 -21.89
CA ASP A 80 -15.69 -6.57 -21.29
C ASP A 80 -15.87 -6.00 -19.89
N LEU A 81 -16.83 -5.10 -19.71
CA LEU A 81 -17.07 -4.45 -18.43
C LEU A 81 -17.55 -5.44 -17.36
N GLU A 82 -18.33 -6.46 -17.72
CA GLU A 82 -18.86 -7.44 -16.77
C GLU A 82 -17.78 -8.40 -16.27
N TYR A 83 -16.70 -8.57 -17.03
CA TYR A 83 -15.50 -9.24 -16.51
C TYR A 83 -14.86 -8.43 -15.37
N HIS A 84 -14.81 -7.11 -15.50
CA HIS A 84 -14.14 -6.22 -14.56
C HIS A 84 -14.98 -5.83 -13.37
N VAL A 85 -16.29 -5.67 -13.54
CA VAL A 85 -17.24 -5.29 -12.48
C VAL A 85 -18.08 -6.51 -12.13
N ARG A 86 -17.95 -6.98 -10.91
CA ARG A 86 -18.61 -8.20 -10.44
C ARG A 86 -19.45 -7.91 -9.21
N HIS A 87 -20.39 -8.79 -8.93
CA HIS A 87 -21.32 -8.68 -7.81
C HIS A 87 -21.16 -9.85 -6.88
N LEU A 88 -21.24 -9.58 -5.58
CA LEU A 88 -21.29 -10.58 -4.51
C LEU A 88 -22.06 -10.03 -3.30
N ALA A 89 -22.67 -10.93 -2.54
CA ALA A 89 -23.28 -10.64 -1.25
C ALA A 89 -22.51 -11.30 -0.13
N LEU A 90 -22.43 -10.64 1.03
CA LEU A 90 -21.85 -11.26 2.22
C LEU A 90 -22.80 -12.35 2.75
N PRO A 91 -22.28 -13.43 3.34
CA PRO A 91 -23.11 -14.36 4.08
C PRO A 91 -23.68 -13.66 5.33
N ARG A 92 -24.86 -14.08 5.79
CA ARG A 92 -25.40 -13.56 7.06
C ARG A 92 -24.48 -13.92 8.21
N PRO A 93 -24.25 -13.01 9.18
CA PRO A 93 -24.98 -11.78 9.46
C PRO A 93 -24.52 -10.52 8.68
N GLY A 94 -23.51 -10.56 7.82
CA GLY A 94 -23.03 -9.41 7.06
C GLY A 94 -22.25 -8.41 7.93
N ASP A 95 -21.34 -8.91 8.74
CA ASP A 95 -20.53 -8.11 9.67
C ASP A 95 -19.19 -7.66 9.07
N TRP A 96 -18.47 -6.82 9.81
CA TRP A 96 -17.18 -6.29 9.42
C TRP A 96 -16.12 -7.38 9.18
N GLN A 97 -16.11 -8.43 10.00
CA GLN A 97 -15.13 -9.52 9.87
C GLN A 97 -15.36 -10.33 8.60
N GLN A 98 -16.62 -10.55 8.22
CA GLN A 98 -16.98 -11.22 6.97
C GLN A 98 -16.59 -10.37 5.75
N LEU A 99 -16.81 -9.04 5.82
CA LEU A 99 -16.32 -8.12 4.78
C LEU A 99 -14.80 -8.19 4.66
N CYS A 100 -14.06 -8.09 5.76
CA CYS A 100 -12.61 -8.19 5.77
C CYS A 100 -12.11 -9.53 5.23
N ALA A 101 -12.74 -10.64 5.62
CA ALA A 101 -12.38 -11.98 5.12
C ALA A 101 -12.59 -12.11 3.60
N GLN A 102 -13.70 -11.58 3.09
CA GLN A 102 -14.00 -11.60 1.65
C GLN A 102 -13.03 -10.70 0.87
N VAL A 103 -12.81 -9.49 1.35
CA VAL A 103 -11.86 -8.52 0.76
C VAL A 103 -10.44 -9.10 0.76
N ALA A 104 -10.01 -9.76 1.84
CA ALA A 104 -8.70 -10.40 1.91
C ALA A 104 -8.50 -11.48 0.82
N ARG A 105 -9.54 -12.29 0.55
CA ARG A 105 -9.52 -13.30 -0.52
C ARG A 105 -9.43 -12.65 -1.91
N LEU A 106 -10.17 -11.56 -2.15
CA LEU A 106 -10.13 -10.82 -3.40
C LEU A 106 -8.79 -10.11 -3.59
N HIS A 107 -8.27 -9.50 -2.52
CA HIS A 107 -6.97 -8.80 -2.53
C HIS A 107 -5.79 -9.77 -2.72
N ALA A 108 -5.90 -11.03 -2.30
CA ALA A 108 -4.85 -12.03 -2.47
C ALA A 108 -4.67 -12.51 -3.92
N ARG A 109 -5.69 -12.36 -4.77
CA ARG A 109 -5.66 -12.86 -6.15
C ARG A 109 -4.93 -11.89 -7.07
N PRO A 110 -3.97 -12.32 -7.91
CA PRO A 110 -3.37 -11.46 -8.93
C PRO A 110 -4.42 -11.02 -9.97
N LEU A 111 -4.12 -9.94 -10.68
CA LEU A 111 -4.90 -9.48 -11.82
C LEU A 111 -4.47 -10.23 -13.10
N ASP A 112 -5.40 -10.43 -14.03
CA ASP A 112 -5.07 -10.98 -15.35
C ASP A 112 -4.36 -9.91 -16.20
N ARG A 113 -3.06 -10.13 -16.48
CA ARG A 113 -2.21 -9.20 -17.25
C ARG A 113 -2.61 -9.07 -18.73
N LYS A 114 -3.44 -9.99 -19.24
CA LYS A 114 -3.94 -9.94 -20.62
C LYS A 114 -5.12 -8.98 -20.79
N ARG A 115 -5.66 -8.46 -19.71
CA ARG A 115 -6.80 -7.53 -19.64
C ARG A 115 -6.39 -6.20 -19.03
N PRO A 116 -7.25 -5.18 -19.06
CA PRO A 116 -7.04 -3.96 -18.27
C PRO A 116 -6.81 -4.29 -16.80
N LEU A 117 -5.79 -3.66 -16.20
CA LEU A 117 -5.21 -4.07 -14.92
C LEU A 117 -6.00 -3.54 -13.71
N TRP A 118 -7.31 -3.84 -13.68
CA TRP A 118 -8.20 -3.50 -12.57
C TRP A 118 -9.37 -4.47 -12.46
N GLU A 119 -9.96 -4.57 -11.28
CA GLU A 119 -11.21 -5.28 -10.99
C GLU A 119 -12.01 -4.49 -9.94
N CYS A 120 -13.33 -4.57 -10.01
CA CYS A 120 -14.26 -3.99 -9.05
C CYS A 120 -15.28 -5.04 -8.62
N TYR A 121 -15.63 -5.04 -7.34
CA TYR A 121 -16.67 -5.90 -6.78
C TYR A 121 -17.67 -5.05 -6.02
N LEU A 122 -18.94 -5.08 -6.44
CA LEU A 122 -20.06 -4.64 -5.63
C LEU A 122 -20.29 -5.69 -4.54
N ILE A 123 -20.26 -5.26 -3.28
CA ILE A 123 -20.48 -6.12 -2.11
C ILE A 123 -21.70 -5.60 -1.37
N GLU A 124 -22.71 -6.44 -1.26
CA GLU A 124 -23.98 -6.14 -0.56
C GLU A 124 -24.11 -6.96 0.75
N GLU A 125 -25.23 -6.76 1.44
CA GLU A 125 -25.54 -7.41 2.73
C GLU A 125 -24.58 -7.01 3.86
N LEU A 126 -24.38 -5.68 4.03
CA LEU A 126 -23.54 -5.08 5.10
C LEU A 126 -24.34 -4.78 6.39
N ASP A 127 -25.34 -5.59 6.69
CA ASP A 127 -26.42 -5.27 7.65
C ASP A 127 -25.99 -5.19 9.12
N ARG A 128 -24.87 -5.82 9.47
CA ARG A 128 -24.35 -5.86 10.85
C ARG A 128 -23.06 -5.07 11.04
N ILE A 129 -22.72 -4.19 10.13
CA ILE A 129 -21.60 -3.26 10.35
C ILE A 129 -22.11 -2.05 11.15
N PRO A 130 -21.60 -1.82 12.38
CA PRO A 130 -22.07 -0.73 13.22
C PRO A 130 -21.92 0.64 12.57
N GLY A 131 -22.95 1.48 12.67
CA GLY A 131 -22.94 2.85 12.15
C GLY A 131 -23.25 2.97 10.66
N LEU A 132 -23.59 1.89 9.97
CA LEU A 132 -24.09 1.92 8.59
C LEU A 132 -25.62 1.87 8.54
N ALA A 133 -26.20 2.64 7.63
CA ALA A 133 -27.63 2.59 7.35
C ALA A 133 -28.02 1.27 6.63
N PRO A 134 -29.25 0.73 6.85
CA PRO A 134 -29.71 -0.44 6.11
C PRO A 134 -29.64 -0.26 4.60
N GLY A 135 -29.21 -1.29 3.88
CA GLY A 135 -29.00 -1.26 2.44
C GLY A 135 -27.75 -0.50 1.98
N SER A 136 -26.81 -0.24 2.89
CA SER A 136 -25.46 0.19 2.54
C SER A 136 -24.75 -0.89 1.74
N PHE A 137 -23.85 -0.49 0.86
CA PHE A 137 -23.04 -1.41 0.06
C PHE A 137 -21.59 -0.96 0.02
N ALA A 138 -20.69 -1.85 -0.34
CA ALA A 138 -19.29 -1.52 -0.56
C ALA A 138 -18.88 -1.76 -2.01
N LEU A 139 -17.93 -0.97 -2.49
CA LEU A 139 -17.14 -1.31 -3.66
C LEU A 139 -15.72 -1.66 -3.22
N PHE A 140 -15.28 -2.84 -3.59
CA PHE A 140 -13.89 -3.22 -3.52
C PHE A 140 -13.27 -3.05 -4.89
N ILE A 141 -12.32 -2.12 -5.02
CA ILE A 141 -11.62 -1.83 -6.27
C ILE A 141 -10.16 -2.20 -6.12
N LYS A 142 -9.64 -2.93 -7.08
CA LYS A 142 -8.26 -3.39 -7.15
C LYS A 142 -7.62 -2.91 -8.44
N THR A 143 -6.43 -2.29 -8.37
CA THR A 143 -5.72 -1.74 -9.52
C THR A 143 -4.23 -2.02 -9.39
N HIS A 144 -3.61 -2.49 -10.48
CA HIS A 144 -2.16 -2.75 -10.50
C HIS A 144 -1.36 -1.46 -10.43
N TYR A 145 -0.23 -1.46 -9.71
CA TYR A 145 0.62 -0.27 -9.57
C TYR A 145 1.13 0.27 -10.92
N ALA A 146 1.39 -0.61 -11.90
CA ALA A 146 1.77 -0.18 -13.25
C ALA A 146 0.71 0.70 -13.91
N ALA A 147 -0.59 0.43 -13.67
CA ALA A 147 -1.68 1.23 -14.23
C ALA A 147 -1.93 2.55 -13.49
N LEU A 148 -1.33 2.75 -12.31
CA LEU A 148 -1.48 3.95 -11.49
C LEU A 148 -0.40 5.01 -11.78
N GLY A 149 0.41 4.84 -12.82
CA GLY A 149 1.48 5.75 -13.20
C GLY A 149 1.02 7.19 -13.41
N GLY A 150 1.74 8.13 -12.81
CA GLY A 150 1.44 9.57 -12.94
C GLY A 150 0.10 9.99 -12.32
N ALA A 151 -0.69 10.78 -13.07
CA ALA A 151 -1.98 11.31 -12.64
C ALA A 151 -3.14 10.28 -12.73
N LEU A 152 -2.92 9.09 -13.30
CA LEU A 152 -3.99 8.14 -13.59
C LEU A 152 -4.68 7.59 -12.34
N GLY A 153 -3.93 7.38 -11.26
CA GLY A 153 -4.51 6.87 -10.00
C GLY A 153 -5.54 7.81 -9.37
N THR A 154 -5.30 9.13 -9.44
CA THR A 154 -6.28 10.13 -8.98
C THR A 154 -7.46 10.22 -9.93
N GLN A 155 -7.23 10.02 -11.22
CA GLN A 155 -8.27 10.05 -12.24
C GLN A 155 -9.26 8.90 -12.06
N LEU A 156 -8.83 7.70 -11.61
CA LEU A 156 -9.73 6.57 -11.37
C LEU A 156 -10.80 6.93 -10.34
N PHE A 157 -10.38 7.48 -9.19
CA PHE A 157 -11.30 7.85 -8.12
C PHE A 157 -12.21 9.01 -8.55
N ALA A 158 -11.63 10.05 -9.17
CA ALA A 158 -12.38 11.19 -9.71
C ALA A 158 -13.32 10.80 -10.86
N ALA A 159 -12.96 9.79 -11.67
CA ALA A 159 -13.81 9.33 -12.76
C ALA A 159 -15.10 8.67 -12.27
N LEU A 160 -15.05 7.98 -11.13
CA LEU A 160 -16.17 7.23 -10.57
C LEU A 160 -17.08 8.06 -9.66
N HIS A 161 -16.57 9.15 -9.07
CA HIS A 161 -17.32 9.91 -8.08
C HIS A 161 -17.79 11.25 -8.60
N GLU A 162 -18.82 11.75 -7.95
CA GLU A 162 -19.48 13.02 -8.21
C GLU A 162 -19.60 13.84 -6.93
N LEU A 163 -19.70 15.17 -7.07
CA LEU A 163 -19.84 16.09 -5.94
C LEU A 163 -21.30 16.31 -5.52
N ALA A 164 -22.25 15.82 -6.31
CA ALA A 164 -23.68 15.92 -6.01
C ALA A 164 -24.40 14.61 -6.35
N PRO A 165 -25.45 14.22 -5.59
CA PRO A 165 -26.15 12.96 -5.78
C PRO A 165 -26.85 12.82 -7.13
N ASP A 166 -27.32 13.93 -7.69
CA ASP A 166 -28.13 13.96 -8.92
C ASP A 166 -27.32 14.31 -10.18
N SER A 167 -26.00 14.28 -10.10
CA SER A 167 -25.14 14.59 -11.24
C SER A 167 -25.33 13.59 -12.37
N ARG A 168 -25.71 14.06 -13.54
CA ARG A 168 -25.78 13.24 -14.75
C ARG A 168 -24.45 13.28 -15.49
N SER A 169 -23.92 12.13 -15.81
CA SER A 169 -22.74 12.04 -16.68
C SER A 169 -23.11 12.45 -18.10
N SER A 170 -22.32 13.31 -18.69
CA SER A 170 -22.43 13.55 -20.13
C SER A 170 -21.87 12.33 -20.90
N PRO A 171 -22.57 11.86 -21.93
CA PRO A 171 -22.05 10.79 -22.76
C PRO A 171 -20.73 11.16 -23.41
N PRO A 172 -19.87 10.21 -23.77
CA PRO A 172 -18.61 10.49 -24.44
C PRO A 172 -18.85 11.25 -25.74
N LYS A 173 -18.06 12.31 -25.97
CA LYS A 173 -18.17 13.17 -27.15
C LYS A 173 -17.69 12.49 -28.45
N SER A 174 -17.00 11.35 -28.35
CA SER A 174 -16.44 10.61 -29.47
C SER A 174 -16.61 9.11 -29.30
N ALA A 175 -16.76 8.40 -30.43
CA ALA A 175 -16.70 6.95 -30.43
C ALA A 175 -15.35 6.46 -29.88
N PRO A 176 -15.33 5.32 -29.18
CA PRO A 176 -14.08 4.75 -28.69
C PRO A 176 -13.14 4.45 -29.85
N TYR A 177 -11.91 4.98 -29.78
CA TYR A 177 -10.86 4.63 -30.71
C TYR A 177 -10.16 3.37 -30.22
N PHE A 178 -10.10 2.34 -31.05
CA PHE A 178 -9.40 1.10 -30.74
C PHE A 178 -8.07 1.05 -31.48
N ASP A 179 -7.00 0.94 -30.71
CA ASP A 179 -5.68 0.68 -31.27
C ASP A 179 -5.65 -0.76 -31.87
N ARG A 180 -5.21 -0.88 -33.11
CA ARG A 180 -4.86 -2.20 -33.64
C ARG A 180 -3.58 -2.67 -32.95
N VAL A 181 -3.60 -3.91 -32.43
CA VAL A 181 -2.39 -4.54 -31.89
C VAL A 181 -1.38 -4.67 -33.03
N PRO A 182 -0.21 -4.02 -32.95
CA PRO A 182 0.79 -4.11 -33.99
C PRO A 182 1.27 -5.56 -34.18
N ALA A 183 1.70 -5.89 -35.39
CA ALA A 183 2.31 -7.20 -35.62
C ALA A 183 3.57 -7.38 -34.75
N PRO A 184 3.88 -8.60 -34.29
CA PRO A 184 5.03 -8.86 -33.41
C PRO A 184 6.35 -8.29 -33.95
N MET A 185 6.57 -8.33 -35.25
CA MET A 185 7.75 -7.75 -35.91
C MET A 185 7.81 -6.23 -35.78
N GLN A 186 6.66 -5.54 -35.85
CA GLN A 186 6.61 -4.08 -35.68
C GLN A 186 6.93 -3.68 -34.23
N LEU A 187 6.45 -4.48 -33.24
CA LEU A 187 6.80 -4.27 -31.83
C LEU A 187 8.29 -4.47 -31.59
N LEU A 188 8.90 -5.52 -32.18
CA LEU A 188 10.35 -5.76 -32.09
C LEU A 188 11.16 -4.62 -32.67
N LEU A 189 10.84 -4.15 -33.88
CA LEU A 189 11.57 -3.06 -34.55
C LEU A 189 11.47 -1.75 -33.77
N ARG A 190 10.30 -1.41 -33.27
CA ARG A 190 10.12 -0.21 -32.42
C ARG A 190 10.90 -0.32 -31.11
N SER A 191 10.81 -1.46 -30.46
CA SER A 191 11.52 -1.73 -29.22
C SER A 191 13.04 -1.67 -29.37
N ALA A 192 13.57 -2.24 -30.47
CA ALA A 192 14.99 -2.16 -30.80
C ALA A 192 15.43 -0.70 -31.05
N ALA A 193 14.63 0.07 -31.81
CA ALA A 193 14.92 1.48 -32.07
C ALA A 193 14.94 2.32 -30.78
N ASP A 194 14.04 2.08 -29.85
CA ASP A 194 13.98 2.77 -28.55
C ASP A 194 15.12 2.35 -27.63
N THR A 195 15.50 1.07 -27.63
CA THR A 195 16.65 0.56 -26.88
C THR A 195 17.97 1.18 -27.36
N LEU A 196 18.13 1.41 -28.67
CA LEU A 196 19.33 2.04 -29.23
C LEU A 196 19.50 3.52 -28.81
N LYS A 197 18.41 4.22 -28.47
CA LYS A 197 18.47 5.62 -27.97
C LYS A 197 18.83 5.69 -26.48
N THR A 198 18.65 4.60 -25.74
CA THR A 198 18.79 4.53 -24.28
C THR A 198 20.21 4.87 -23.78
N PRO A 199 21.32 4.39 -24.38
CA PRO A 199 22.66 4.69 -23.90
C PRO A 199 22.98 6.20 -23.96
N MET A 200 22.59 6.88 -25.04
CA MET A 200 22.79 8.32 -25.16
C MET A 200 21.94 9.10 -24.16
N ALA A 201 20.71 8.69 -23.93
CA ALA A 201 19.84 9.29 -22.93
C ALA A 201 20.41 9.09 -21.51
N LEU A 202 20.95 7.91 -21.19
CA LEU A 202 21.60 7.62 -19.91
C LEU A 202 22.86 8.47 -19.71
N LEU A 203 23.70 8.61 -20.73
CA LEU A 203 24.89 9.47 -20.69
C LEU A 203 24.51 10.93 -20.42
N ARG A 204 23.49 11.45 -21.12
CA ARG A 204 22.99 12.82 -20.88
C ARG A 204 22.42 12.98 -19.48
N TYR A 205 21.66 12.01 -19.01
CA TYR A 205 21.11 12.01 -17.64
C TYR A 205 22.25 12.00 -16.61
N GLY A 206 23.22 11.09 -16.76
CA GLY A 206 24.40 11.01 -15.90
C GLY A 206 25.22 12.30 -15.87
N ALA A 207 25.43 12.94 -17.03
CA ALA A 207 26.14 14.21 -17.10
C ALA A 207 25.38 15.34 -16.39
N LEU A 208 24.05 15.42 -16.55
CA LEU A 208 23.22 16.45 -15.92
C LEU A 208 23.11 16.29 -14.41
N HIS A 209 23.22 15.06 -13.90
CA HIS A 209 23.04 14.72 -12.49
C HIS A 209 24.30 14.14 -11.84
N ALA A 210 25.49 14.36 -12.46
CA ALA A 210 26.75 13.78 -11.98
C ALA A 210 27.07 14.14 -10.52
N GLN A 211 26.93 15.40 -10.15
CA GLN A 211 27.24 15.89 -8.81
C GLN A 211 26.32 15.28 -7.71
N PRO A 212 24.97 15.32 -7.85
CA PRO A 212 24.07 14.65 -6.90
C PRO A 212 24.26 13.13 -6.84
N LEU A 213 24.55 12.46 -7.95
CA LEU A 213 24.78 11.02 -7.99
C LEU A 213 26.10 10.63 -7.30
N LEU A 214 27.16 11.41 -7.49
CA LEU A 214 28.47 11.19 -6.86
C LEU A 214 28.39 11.43 -5.34
N SER A 215 27.72 12.51 -4.89
CA SER A 215 27.55 12.80 -3.46
C SER A 215 26.73 11.70 -2.77
N TRP A 216 25.64 11.25 -3.38
CA TRP A 216 24.85 10.14 -2.88
C TRP A 216 25.63 8.83 -2.86
N GLY A 217 26.35 8.50 -3.95
CA GLY A 217 27.18 7.31 -4.06
C GLY A 217 28.29 7.28 -3.01
N SER A 218 28.99 8.40 -2.80
CA SER A 218 30.05 8.50 -1.78
C SER A 218 29.49 8.35 -0.35
N THR A 219 28.29 8.88 -0.08
CA THR A 219 27.59 8.70 1.21
C THR A 219 27.24 7.24 1.45
N GLN A 220 26.73 6.51 0.43
CA GLN A 220 26.42 5.08 0.54
C GLN A 220 27.70 4.23 0.70
N LEU A 221 28.75 4.54 -0.07
CA LEU A 221 30.02 3.83 0.02
C LEU A 221 30.68 4.05 1.41
N GLY A 222 30.65 5.28 1.91
CA GLY A 222 31.11 5.64 3.26
C GLY A 222 30.31 4.95 4.36
N ALA A 223 29.02 4.74 4.18
CA ALA A 223 28.19 3.96 5.10
C ALA A 223 28.55 2.45 5.05
N PHE A 224 28.88 1.94 3.85
CA PHE A 224 29.28 0.54 3.67
C PHE A 224 30.67 0.25 4.24
N THR A 225 31.62 1.16 4.07
CA THR A 225 32.99 1.03 4.61
C THR A 225 33.02 1.24 6.13
N ARG A 226 32.26 2.16 6.68
CA ARG A 226 32.09 2.34 8.13
C ARG A 226 31.44 1.14 8.82
N ARG A 227 30.69 0.30 8.10
CA ARG A 227 30.18 -0.98 8.60
C ARG A 227 31.30 -1.98 8.98
N LYS A 228 32.52 -1.82 8.41
CA LYS A 228 33.69 -2.65 8.70
C LYS A 228 34.52 -2.15 9.89
N SER A 229 34.38 -0.90 10.28
CA SER A 229 35.13 -0.31 11.40
C SER A 229 34.18 -0.16 12.61
N ALA A 230 33.95 -1.25 13.32
CA ALA A 230 33.11 -1.28 14.51
C ALA A 230 33.91 -0.81 15.73
N ASP A 231 34.22 0.48 15.82
CA ASP A 231 34.65 1.11 17.06
C ASP A 231 34.27 2.60 17.09
N GLY A 232 33.39 2.94 18.04
CA GLY A 232 33.27 4.25 18.65
C GLY A 232 32.36 5.28 17.99
N HIS A 233 31.35 5.69 18.72
CA HIS A 233 30.64 7.00 18.70
C HIS A 233 30.39 7.63 17.31
N GLY A 234 29.49 7.07 16.55
CA GLY A 234 29.07 7.60 15.26
C GLY A 234 27.56 7.83 15.22
N ASP A 235 27.21 9.00 14.78
CA ASP A 235 25.91 9.55 14.42
C ASP A 235 24.76 8.52 14.40
N GLU A 236 23.91 8.58 15.41
CA GLU A 236 22.77 7.69 15.64
C GLU A 236 21.76 7.72 14.48
N SER A 237 21.76 8.81 13.70
CA SER A 237 20.90 8.98 12.51
C SER A 237 21.30 8.09 11.32
N ALA A 238 22.52 7.51 11.31
CA ALA A 238 23.02 6.67 10.22
C ALA A 238 22.61 5.19 10.34
N ARG A 239 21.90 4.77 11.38
CA ARG A 239 21.70 3.35 11.73
C ARG A 239 20.25 2.98 12.08
N LEU A 240 19.26 3.43 11.33
CA LEU A 240 17.93 2.82 11.43
C LEU A 240 18.00 1.38 10.87
N HIS A 241 18.32 0.43 11.72
CA HIS A 241 18.22 -0.99 11.41
C HIS A 241 16.87 -1.48 11.92
N ALA A 242 16.02 -1.91 11.01
CA ALA A 242 14.78 -2.54 11.40
C ALA A 242 15.07 -3.84 12.18
N PRO A 243 14.54 -4.00 13.41
CA PRO A 243 14.67 -5.27 14.13
C PRO A 243 13.95 -6.38 13.38
N ARG A 244 14.42 -7.61 13.48
CA ARG A 244 13.69 -8.75 12.93
C ARG A 244 12.47 -9.04 13.77
N THR A 245 11.31 -9.01 13.13
CA THR A 245 10.03 -9.34 13.73
C THR A 245 9.34 -10.44 12.93
N ARG A 246 8.18 -10.91 13.40
CA ARG A 246 7.32 -11.84 12.65
C ARG A 246 6.96 -11.33 11.25
N PHE A 247 6.88 -10.00 11.07
CA PHE A 247 6.51 -9.36 9.80
C PHE A 247 7.63 -9.39 8.75
N ASN A 248 8.83 -9.79 9.12
CA ASN A 248 10.01 -9.83 8.26
C ASN A 248 10.39 -11.28 7.86
N SER A 249 9.40 -12.07 7.56
CA SER A 249 9.53 -13.43 7.02
C SER A 249 9.08 -13.47 5.54
N PRO A 250 9.38 -14.53 4.79
CA PRO A 250 8.85 -14.70 3.44
C PRO A 250 7.32 -14.60 3.43
N VAL A 251 6.80 -13.73 2.58
CA VAL A 251 5.35 -13.50 2.42
C VAL A 251 4.75 -14.65 1.63
N THR A 252 3.58 -15.13 2.04
CA THR A 252 2.78 -16.13 1.32
C THR A 252 1.66 -15.46 0.53
N ALA A 253 0.96 -16.18 -0.34
CA ALA A 253 -0.17 -15.66 -1.10
C ALA A 253 -1.38 -15.26 -0.21
N HIS A 254 -1.48 -15.77 1.04
CA HIS A 254 -2.63 -15.54 1.90
C HIS A 254 -2.56 -14.18 2.60
N ARG A 255 -3.65 -13.42 2.51
CA ARG A 255 -3.80 -12.09 3.13
C ARG A 255 -4.82 -12.11 4.24
N VAL A 256 -4.64 -11.17 5.16
CA VAL A 256 -5.66 -10.64 6.04
C VAL A 256 -5.72 -9.14 5.85
N VAL A 257 -6.91 -8.59 6.00
CA VAL A 257 -7.13 -7.15 5.97
C VAL A 257 -7.92 -6.74 7.19
N GLU A 258 -7.70 -5.50 7.61
CA GLU A 258 -8.42 -4.90 8.72
C GLU A 258 -8.46 -3.38 8.53
N GLY A 259 -9.32 -2.69 9.29
CA GLY A 259 -9.39 -1.24 9.24
C GLY A 259 -9.96 -0.63 10.51
N VAL A 260 -9.44 0.53 10.87
CA VAL A 260 -9.99 1.34 11.96
C VAL A 260 -10.33 2.73 11.44
N ARG A 261 -11.34 3.35 12.04
CA ARG A 261 -11.81 4.70 11.67
C ARG A 261 -11.83 5.58 12.92
N PHE A 262 -11.39 6.82 12.75
CA PHE A 262 -11.38 7.86 13.77
C PHE A 262 -12.04 9.13 13.23
N GLU A 263 -12.61 9.95 14.09
CA GLU A 263 -13.12 11.25 13.70
C GLU A 263 -11.96 12.23 13.45
N LEU A 264 -11.91 12.80 12.25
CA LEU A 264 -10.81 13.69 11.85
C LEU A 264 -10.73 14.93 12.75
N ALA A 265 -11.85 15.50 13.17
CA ALA A 265 -11.89 16.63 14.09
C ALA A 265 -11.26 16.31 15.45
N GLU A 266 -11.36 15.07 15.95
CA GLU A 266 -10.69 14.65 17.18
C GLU A 266 -9.19 14.47 16.96
N VAL A 267 -8.80 13.89 15.84
CA VAL A 267 -7.38 13.76 15.43
C VAL A 267 -6.72 15.13 15.25
N GLU A 268 -7.45 16.10 14.68
CA GLU A 268 -6.95 17.48 14.54
C GLU A 268 -6.75 18.15 15.88
N ARG A 269 -7.64 17.96 16.84
CA ARG A 269 -7.46 18.44 18.22
C ARG A 269 -6.22 17.82 18.89
N LEU A 270 -5.93 16.53 18.64
CA LEU A 270 -4.70 15.88 19.11
C LEU A 270 -3.46 16.52 18.49
N ARG A 271 -3.47 16.72 17.16
CA ARG A 271 -2.42 17.42 16.42
C ARG A 271 -2.12 18.81 17.02
N ASP A 272 -3.17 19.58 17.30
CA ASP A 272 -3.04 20.97 17.77
C ASP A 272 -2.46 21.07 19.20
N ARG A 273 -2.41 19.96 19.95
CA ARG A 273 -1.74 19.90 21.27
C ARG A 273 -0.23 19.82 21.19
N VAL A 274 0.32 19.46 20.02
CA VAL A 274 1.77 19.32 19.83
C VAL A 274 2.21 20.25 18.69
N PRO A 275 3.05 21.26 18.97
CA PRO A 275 3.51 22.21 17.96
C PRO A 275 4.19 21.50 16.78
N ALA A 276 3.84 21.92 15.57
CA ALA A 276 4.33 21.39 14.30
C ALA A 276 3.92 19.94 13.97
N ALA A 277 3.08 19.30 14.79
CA ALA A 277 2.54 17.98 14.47
C ALA A 277 1.62 18.04 13.24
N THR A 278 1.58 16.97 12.47
CA THR A 278 0.65 16.76 11.36
C THR A 278 -0.35 15.65 11.72
N VAL A 279 -1.44 15.55 10.97
CA VAL A 279 -2.40 14.45 11.14
C VAL A 279 -1.74 13.10 10.85
N LEU A 280 -0.75 13.06 9.94
CA LEU A 280 0.01 11.84 9.68
C LEU A 280 0.88 11.43 10.88
N ASP A 281 1.48 12.39 11.61
CA ASP A 281 2.28 12.10 12.81
C ASP A 281 1.41 11.46 13.91
N VAL A 282 0.17 11.93 14.07
CA VAL A 282 -0.81 11.30 14.97
C VAL A 282 -1.12 9.87 14.52
N ALA A 283 -1.35 9.65 13.20
CA ALA A 283 -1.62 8.31 12.68
C ALA A 283 -0.41 7.37 12.85
N LEU A 284 0.82 7.85 12.62
CA LEU A 284 2.06 7.09 12.85
C LEU A 284 2.24 6.73 14.33
N THR A 285 1.89 7.65 15.24
CA THR A 285 1.89 7.41 16.69
C THR A 285 0.93 6.26 17.04
N VAL A 286 -0.28 6.29 16.50
CA VAL A 286 -1.28 5.23 16.71
C VAL A 286 -0.80 3.89 16.14
N ILE A 287 -0.19 3.88 14.94
CA ILE A 287 0.38 2.68 14.33
C ILE A 287 1.52 2.13 15.21
N GLY A 288 2.46 2.98 15.65
CA GLY A 288 3.56 2.59 16.52
C GLY A 288 3.08 2.01 17.85
N GLY A 289 2.12 2.69 18.50
CA GLY A 289 1.50 2.23 19.74
C GLY A 289 0.70 0.94 19.58
N GLY A 290 -0.01 0.80 18.46
CA GLY A 290 -0.72 -0.43 18.11
C GLY A 290 0.22 -1.61 17.90
N LEU A 291 1.33 -1.42 17.15
CA LEU A 291 2.35 -2.44 16.93
C LEU A 291 3.06 -2.85 18.22
N ARG A 292 3.41 -1.88 19.07
CA ARG A 292 3.97 -2.15 20.40
C ARG A 292 3.05 -3.08 21.20
N ARG A 293 1.76 -2.73 21.35
CA ARG A 293 0.78 -3.52 22.11
C ARG A 293 0.56 -4.90 21.49
N TYR A 294 0.48 -4.96 20.17
CA TYR A 294 0.29 -6.22 19.46
C TYR A 294 1.47 -7.17 19.69
N LEU A 295 2.70 -6.73 19.47
CA LEU A 295 3.90 -7.55 19.68
C LEU A 295 4.13 -7.89 21.15
N ASP A 296 3.90 -6.95 22.09
CA ASP A 296 3.96 -7.24 23.54
C ASP A 296 2.96 -8.31 23.94
N SER A 297 1.74 -8.27 23.40
CA SER A 297 0.72 -9.28 23.67
C SER A 297 1.10 -10.69 23.20
N HIS A 298 2.05 -10.79 22.25
CA HIS A 298 2.61 -12.04 21.74
C HIS A 298 3.99 -12.37 22.35
N VAL A 299 4.49 -11.54 23.27
CA VAL A 299 5.83 -11.67 23.87
C VAL A 299 6.92 -11.65 22.80
N GLU A 300 6.77 -10.78 21.81
CA GLU A 300 7.66 -10.64 20.65
C GLU A 300 8.11 -9.18 20.42
N LEU A 301 7.85 -8.28 21.39
CA LEU A 301 8.26 -6.88 21.27
C LEU A 301 9.78 -6.78 21.30
N PRO A 302 10.42 -6.22 20.25
CA PRO A 302 11.88 -5.99 20.25
C PRO A 302 12.25 -4.89 21.26
N THR A 303 13.50 -4.92 21.71
CA THR A 303 14.07 -3.86 22.56
C THR A 303 14.34 -2.58 21.78
N THR A 304 14.60 -2.68 20.48
CA THR A 304 14.79 -1.54 19.57
C THR A 304 13.48 -1.21 18.86
N SER A 305 13.31 0.06 18.50
CA SER A 305 12.11 0.51 17.81
C SER A 305 11.92 -0.13 16.45
N LEU A 306 10.66 -0.35 16.07
CA LEU A 306 10.28 -0.70 14.70
C LEU A 306 10.49 0.49 13.76
N VAL A 307 10.77 0.16 12.52
CA VAL A 307 11.06 1.12 11.44
C VAL A 307 9.99 1.00 10.36
N ALA A 308 9.49 2.14 9.90
CA ALA A 308 8.52 2.22 8.81
C ALA A 308 9.10 2.97 7.60
N GLU A 309 8.68 2.56 6.40
CA GLU A 309 8.77 3.38 5.20
C GLU A 309 7.52 4.24 5.10
N VAL A 310 7.69 5.57 5.09
CA VAL A 310 6.59 6.54 5.12
C VAL A 310 6.76 7.52 3.96
N PRO A 311 5.71 7.84 3.17
CA PRO A 311 5.83 8.84 2.13
C PRO A 311 6.16 10.20 2.74
N THR A 312 7.19 10.85 2.23
CA THR A 312 7.46 12.25 2.55
C THR A 312 6.43 13.11 1.83
N ILE A 313 5.64 13.85 2.60
CA ILE A 313 4.61 14.73 2.03
C ILE A 313 5.32 15.87 1.31
N SER A 314 5.42 15.80 -0.01
CA SER A 314 5.60 17.00 -0.80
C SER A 314 4.36 17.87 -0.61
N ARG A 315 4.54 19.16 -0.28
CA ARG A 315 3.46 20.13 -0.03
C ARG A 315 2.54 20.38 -1.24
N SER A 316 2.74 19.67 -2.35
CA SER A 316 1.82 19.74 -3.47
C SER A 316 0.54 18.95 -3.15
N ALA A 317 -0.56 19.67 -3.12
CA ALA A 317 -1.90 19.24 -2.72
C ALA A 317 -2.57 18.23 -3.68
N MET A 318 -1.83 17.27 -4.24
CA MET A 318 -2.41 16.23 -5.09
C MET A 318 -2.12 14.84 -4.53
N PRO A 319 -3.12 13.98 -4.42
CA PRO A 319 -2.93 12.59 -4.02
C PRO A 319 -2.07 11.89 -5.07
N VAL A 320 -0.84 11.53 -4.67
CA VAL A 320 0.13 10.88 -5.55
C VAL A 320 0.08 9.40 -5.28
N TYR A 321 -0.54 8.65 -6.20
CA TYR A 321 -0.50 7.19 -6.17
C TYR A 321 0.83 6.68 -6.74
N ALA A 322 1.37 5.70 -6.07
CA ALA A 322 2.38 4.69 -6.42
C ALA A 322 3.69 5.10 -7.11
N SER A 323 3.70 5.82 -8.24
CA SER A 323 4.95 6.00 -8.99
C SER A 323 5.90 7.06 -8.41
N ARG A 324 5.37 8.08 -7.72
CA ARG A 324 6.18 9.05 -6.97
C ARG A 324 6.46 8.62 -5.53
N THR A 325 5.63 7.75 -4.95
CA THR A 325 5.71 7.34 -3.55
C THR A 325 7.02 6.61 -3.23
N LEU A 326 7.55 5.79 -4.15
CA LEU A 326 8.84 5.12 -3.97
C LEU A 326 10.03 6.09 -3.92
N ALA A 327 9.95 7.20 -4.65
CA ALA A 327 11.02 8.19 -4.72
C ALA A 327 11.04 9.14 -3.52
N GLU A 328 9.88 9.34 -2.91
CA GLU A 328 9.66 10.34 -1.86
C GLU A 328 9.30 9.68 -0.50
N ALA A 329 9.73 8.45 -0.26
CA ALA A 329 9.52 7.76 1.01
C ALA A 329 10.74 7.89 1.92
N ALA A 330 10.48 8.23 3.18
CA ALA A 330 11.47 8.24 4.26
C ALA A 330 11.41 6.93 5.04
N ILE A 331 12.57 6.48 5.50
CA ILE A 331 12.67 5.41 6.50
C ILE A 331 12.81 6.09 7.86
N MET A 332 11.88 5.81 8.77
CA MET A 332 11.82 6.45 10.08
C MET A 332 11.45 5.48 11.20
N SER A 333 11.82 5.84 12.42
CA SER A 333 11.42 5.11 13.61
C SER A 333 9.94 5.32 13.93
N LEU A 334 9.26 4.25 14.39
CA LEU A 334 7.91 4.35 14.95
C LEU A 334 7.93 4.49 16.48
N HIS A 335 9.12 4.59 17.09
CA HIS A 335 9.33 4.72 18.54
C HIS A 335 8.51 3.71 19.36
N THR A 336 8.50 2.45 18.92
CA THR A 336 7.81 1.37 19.62
C THR A 336 8.50 0.94 20.91
N ASP A 337 9.73 1.37 21.15
CA ASP A 337 10.49 1.27 22.39
C ASP A 337 9.93 2.19 23.50
N THR A 338 9.24 3.28 23.13
CA THR A 338 8.63 4.24 24.04
C THR A 338 7.25 3.75 24.50
N GLU A 339 6.94 3.85 25.80
CA GLU A 339 5.66 3.41 26.36
C GLU A 339 4.56 4.48 26.20
N SER A 340 4.88 5.76 26.51
CA SER A 340 3.94 6.88 26.42
C SER A 340 3.64 7.25 24.97
N GLU A 341 2.35 7.37 24.65
CA GLU A 341 1.90 7.78 23.32
C GLU A 341 2.23 9.27 23.04
N ARG A 342 2.16 10.11 24.06
CA ARG A 342 2.53 11.52 23.95
C ARG A 342 4.02 11.67 23.63
N GLU A 343 4.89 10.94 24.33
CA GLU A 343 6.32 10.98 24.08
C GLU A 343 6.65 10.45 22.69
N ARG A 344 5.99 9.38 22.27
CA ARG A 344 6.10 8.82 20.91
C ARG A 344 5.73 9.87 19.86
N LEU A 345 4.62 10.59 20.04
CA LEU A 345 4.21 11.65 19.13
C LEU A 345 5.26 12.75 19.02
N LEU A 346 5.82 13.21 20.14
CA LEU A 346 6.87 14.23 20.17
C LEU A 346 8.11 13.78 19.37
N ARG A 347 8.57 12.55 19.58
CA ARG A 347 9.72 11.98 18.85
C ARG A 347 9.44 11.82 17.36
N ILE A 348 8.25 11.36 16.98
CA ILE A 348 7.83 11.26 15.55
C ILE A 348 7.83 12.65 14.92
N VAL A 349 7.28 13.67 15.57
CA VAL A 349 7.27 15.05 15.06
C VAL A 349 8.69 15.60 14.89
N GLU A 350 9.61 15.24 15.78
CA GLU A 350 11.02 15.62 15.64
C GLU A 350 11.68 14.95 14.43
N ASP A 351 11.43 13.66 14.23
CA ASP A 351 11.97 12.88 13.10
C ASP A 351 11.39 13.32 11.75
N THR A 352 10.13 13.77 11.70
CA THR A 352 9.47 14.23 10.47
C THR A 352 9.85 15.66 10.08
N ARG A 353 10.53 16.41 10.93
CA ARG A 353 11.02 17.75 10.58
C ARG A 353 12.07 17.64 9.48
N PRO A 354 11.92 18.39 8.36
CA PRO A 354 12.86 18.31 7.23
C PRO A 354 14.25 18.79 7.68
N ARG A 355 15.21 17.87 7.70
CA ARG A 355 16.64 18.17 7.89
C ARG A 355 17.30 18.36 6.52
N ARG A 356 18.27 19.30 6.38
CA ARG A 356 19.02 19.49 5.11
C ARG A 356 19.65 18.19 4.59
N ALA A 357 20.16 17.34 5.47
CA ALA A 357 20.75 16.06 5.11
C ALA A 357 19.73 15.07 4.49
N ASP A 358 18.46 15.19 4.83
CA ASP A 358 17.42 14.32 4.29
C ASP A 358 17.09 14.68 2.84
N VAL A 359 17.15 15.97 2.48
CA VAL A 359 16.92 16.43 1.11
C VAL A 359 17.93 15.79 0.13
N GLU A 360 19.19 15.66 0.52
CA GLU A 360 20.22 15.00 -0.30
C GLU A 360 19.98 13.49 -0.44
N LYS A 361 19.59 12.82 0.64
CA LYS A 361 19.22 11.39 0.62
C LYS A 361 18.03 11.12 -0.29
N TYR A 362 16.99 11.96 -0.22
CA TYR A 362 15.80 11.85 -1.06
C TYR A 362 16.13 12.13 -2.53
N LEU A 363 16.96 13.14 -2.80
CA LEU A 363 17.38 13.48 -4.15
C LEU A 363 18.13 12.31 -4.80
N GLY A 364 19.08 11.71 -4.10
CA GLY A 364 19.83 10.56 -4.61
C GLY A 364 18.94 9.35 -4.91
N ARG A 365 18.01 9.00 -4.00
CA ARG A 365 17.05 7.92 -4.23
C ARG A 365 16.13 8.21 -5.42
N ARG A 366 15.65 9.45 -5.54
CA ARG A 366 14.83 9.89 -6.66
C ARG A 366 15.58 9.76 -7.98
N LEU A 367 16.82 10.26 -8.03
CA LEU A 367 17.66 10.16 -9.22
C LEU A 367 17.93 8.71 -9.61
N MET A 368 18.14 7.82 -8.64
CA MET A 368 18.28 6.38 -8.90
C MET A 368 17.01 5.76 -9.49
N LEU A 369 15.84 6.11 -8.98
CA LEU A 369 14.56 5.62 -9.52
C LEU A 369 14.27 6.22 -10.90
N ASP A 370 14.59 7.49 -11.11
CA ASP A 370 14.50 8.11 -12.44
C ASP A 370 15.45 7.43 -13.43
N ALA A 371 16.63 6.96 -12.98
CA ALA A 371 17.57 6.23 -13.82
C ALA A 371 17.03 4.85 -14.28
N VAL A 372 16.06 4.26 -13.58
CA VAL A 372 15.38 3.02 -14.02
C VAL A 372 14.72 3.20 -15.39
N GLN A 373 14.36 4.43 -15.77
CA GLN A 373 13.82 4.73 -17.10
C GLN A 373 14.81 4.45 -18.23
N PHE A 374 16.12 4.38 -17.94
CA PHE A 374 17.16 4.14 -18.92
C PHE A 374 17.70 2.70 -18.89
N VAL A 375 17.22 1.86 -17.96
CA VAL A 375 17.60 0.45 -17.90
C VAL A 375 16.82 -0.31 -18.97
N PRO A 376 17.48 -1.09 -19.86
CA PRO A 376 16.79 -1.98 -20.78
C PRO A 376 15.89 -2.98 -20.03
N ASP A 377 14.69 -3.19 -20.52
CA ASP A 377 13.66 -3.98 -19.84
C ASP A 377 14.09 -5.43 -19.56
N ALA A 378 14.74 -6.04 -20.57
CA ALA A 378 15.30 -7.39 -20.42
C ALA A 378 16.33 -7.48 -19.28
N LEU A 379 17.19 -6.47 -19.14
CA LEU A 379 18.17 -6.42 -18.04
C LEU A 379 17.49 -6.20 -16.69
N LEU A 380 16.47 -5.36 -16.66
CA LEU A 380 15.67 -5.11 -15.46
C LEU A 380 14.99 -6.40 -14.99
N GLY A 381 14.32 -7.12 -15.91
CA GLY A 381 13.67 -8.40 -15.62
C GLY A 381 14.63 -9.46 -15.10
N VAL A 382 15.76 -9.68 -15.81
CA VAL A 382 16.79 -10.65 -15.38
C VAL A 382 17.37 -10.31 -14.01
N THR A 383 17.63 -9.02 -13.75
CA THR A 383 18.19 -8.57 -12.46
C THR A 383 17.21 -8.83 -11.32
N ILE A 384 15.93 -8.49 -11.50
CA ILE A 384 14.90 -8.71 -10.48
C ILE A 384 14.68 -10.20 -10.24
N ASP A 385 14.58 -11.00 -11.29
CA ASP A 385 14.41 -12.45 -11.19
C ASP A 385 15.60 -13.11 -10.46
N MET A 386 16.82 -12.68 -10.76
CA MET A 386 18.01 -13.13 -10.05
C MET A 386 17.97 -12.77 -8.57
N VAL A 387 17.61 -11.51 -8.22
CA VAL A 387 17.51 -11.05 -6.83
C VAL A 387 16.45 -11.85 -6.07
N GLN A 388 15.32 -12.13 -6.68
CA GLN A 388 14.24 -12.94 -6.09
C GLN A 388 14.69 -14.40 -5.91
N ARG A 389 15.32 -15.03 -6.91
CA ARG A 389 15.79 -16.42 -6.84
C ARG A 389 16.85 -16.62 -5.75
N VAL A 390 17.79 -15.68 -5.61
CA VAL A 390 18.84 -15.75 -4.58
C VAL A 390 18.31 -15.38 -3.20
N ARG A 391 17.05 -14.92 -3.10
CA ARG A 391 16.44 -14.41 -1.86
C ARG A 391 17.33 -13.39 -1.15
N LEU A 392 17.91 -12.49 -1.93
CA LEU A 392 18.90 -11.52 -1.46
C LEU A 392 18.38 -10.66 -0.31
N PHE A 393 17.12 -10.21 -0.39
CA PHE A 393 16.47 -9.43 0.67
C PHE A 393 16.40 -10.18 2.00
N GLY A 394 16.20 -11.50 1.98
CA GLY A 394 16.20 -12.31 3.20
C GLY A 394 17.57 -12.42 3.89
N ARG A 395 18.65 -12.29 3.11
CA ARG A 395 20.04 -12.37 3.63
C ARG A 395 20.54 -11.04 4.18
N LEU A 396 20.13 -9.93 3.60
CA LEU A 396 20.56 -8.59 4.01
C LEU A 396 19.92 -8.11 5.33
N GLY A 397 18.85 -8.78 5.78
CA GLY A 397 18.02 -8.35 6.91
C GLY A 397 16.94 -7.34 6.48
N PRO A 398 15.95 -7.06 7.35
CA PRO A 398 14.86 -6.15 7.03
C PRO A 398 15.36 -4.72 6.92
N LEU A 399 14.93 -4.03 5.87
CA LEU A 399 15.12 -2.58 5.74
C LEU A 399 14.06 -1.83 6.56
N VAL A 400 12.83 -2.34 6.57
CA VAL A 400 11.68 -1.80 7.31
C VAL A 400 10.83 -2.94 7.87
N ASN A 401 10.07 -2.65 8.91
CA ASN A 401 9.12 -3.61 9.50
C ASN A 401 7.74 -3.48 8.88
N THR A 402 7.39 -2.29 8.40
CA THR A 402 6.12 -2.00 7.74
C THR A 402 6.27 -0.85 6.75
N THR A 403 5.32 -0.74 5.83
CA THR A 403 5.14 0.44 4.98
C THR A 403 3.88 1.18 5.41
N VAL A 404 3.90 2.50 5.41
CA VAL A 404 2.74 3.34 5.71
C VAL A 404 2.51 4.27 4.54
N GLY A 405 1.47 4.04 3.74
CA GLY A 405 1.03 4.96 2.72
C GLY A 405 0.08 6.02 3.29
N SER A 406 -0.08 7.16 2.62
CA SER A 406 -1.13 8.11 2.96
C SER A 406 -1.83 8.63 1.71
N VAL A 407 -3.14 8.82 1.80
CA VAL A 407 -3.98 9.33 0.71
C VAL A 407 -4.95 10.35 1.30
N ARG A 408 -4.93 11.56 0.74
CA ARG A 408 -5.90 12.59 1.07
C ARG A 408 -6.99 12.62 0.01
N GLY A 409 -8.23 12.34 0.43
CA GLY A 409 -9.44 12.57 -0.36
C GLY A 409 -9.90 14.03 -0.27
N PRO A 410 -10.91 14.41 -1.05
CA PRO A 410 -11.51 15.74 -0.97
C PRO A 410 -12.26 15.94 0.34
N ASP A 411 -12.33 17.18 0.79
CA ASP A 411 -13.09 17.56 1.99
C ASP A 411 -14.61 17.61 1.71
N ALA A 412 -15.01 17.61 0.43
CA ALA A 412 -16.41 17.56 0.02
C ALA A 412 -16.95 16.12 -0.01
N PRO A 413 -18.26 15.92 0.26
CA PRO A 413 -18.89 14.61 0.13
C PRO A 413 -18.85 14.13 -1.32
N LEU A 414 -18.60 12.85 -1.49
CA LEU A 414 -18.56 12.17 -2.79
C LEU A 414 -19.75 11.23 -2.93
N TYR A 415 -20.24 11.11 -4.15
CA TYR A 415 -21.38 10.28 -4.50
C TYR A 415 -21.03 9.32 -5.64
N LEU A 416 -21.63 8.14 -5.60
CA LEU A 416 -21.56 7.15 -6.66
C LEU A 416 -22.97 6.63 -6.92
N ALA A 417 -23.49 6.86 -8.14
CA ALA A 417 -24.86 6.50 -8.50
C ALA A 417 -25.91 7.00 -7.47
N GLY A 418 -25.72 8.21 -6.95
CA GLY A 418 -26.61 8.84 -5.96
C GLY A 418 -26.35 8.42 -4.50
N ALA A 419 -25.56 7.38 -4.24
CA ALA A 419 -25.19 6.95 -2.89
C ALA A 419 -23.97 7.72 -2.38
N ARG A 420 -24.02 8.16 -1.11
CA ARG A 420 -22.95 8.94 -0.47
C ARG A 420 -21.83 8.03 0.02
N LEU A 421 -20.60 8.33 -0.32
CA LEU A 421 -19.43 7.69 0.27
C LEU A 421 -19.32 8.08 1.75
N VAL A 422 -19.25 7.07 2.65
CA VAL A 422 -19.18 7.27 4.11
C VAL A 422 -17.90 6.74 4.74
N ALA A 423 -17.22 5.79 4.10
CA ALA A 423 -15.93 5.30 4.56
C ALA A 423 -15.05 4.85 3.38
N TYR A 424 -13.75 5.08 3.52
CA TYR A 424 -12.72 4.67 2.58
C TYR A 424 -11.58 3.97 3.33
N PHE A 425 -11.26 2.76 2.95
CA PHE A 425 -10.12 2.01 3.47
C PHE A 425 -9.22 1.60 2.31
N GLY A 426 -8.00 2.12 2.29
CA GLY A 426 -7.00 1.71 1.31
C GLY A 426 -6.20 0.51 1.83
N LEU A 427 -5.88 -0.40 0.93
CA LEU A 427 -5.19 -1.66 1.19
C LEU A 427 -3.98 -1.77 0.27
N PRO A 428 -2.76 -1.47 0.77
CA PRO A 428 -1.55 -1.53 -0.05
C PRO A 428 -1.10 -2.97 -0.31
N ALA A 429 -0.30 -3.16 -1.37
CA ALA A 429 0.38 -4.43 -1.62
C ALA A 429 1.43 -4.71 -0.54
N LEU A 430 1.70 -5.99 -0.30
CA LEU A 430 2.85 -6.42 0.48
C LEU A 430 4.08 -6.59 -0.41
N SER A 431 5.26 -6.39 0.17
CA SER A 431 6.53 -6.64 -0.47
C SER A 431 7.19 -7.89 0.09
N GLU A 432 8.12 -8.47 -0.67
CA GLU A 432 8.91 -9.60 -0.17
C GLU A 432 9.63 -9.21 1.14
N MET A 433 9.58 -10.07 2.15
CA MET A 433 10.13 -9.83 3.49
C MET A 433 9.49 -8.64 4.26
N SER A 434 8.37 -8.09 3.78
CA SER A 434 7.58 -7.05 4.45
C SER A 434 6.11 -7.44 4.44
N GLY A 435 5.73 -8.26 5.40
CA GLY A 435 4.40 -8.89 5.50
C GLY A 435 3.35 -8.04 6.22
N LEU A 436 3.57 -6.72 6.36
CA LEU A 436 2.64 -5.78 6.96
C LEU A 436 2.74 -4.42 6.26
N ALA A 437 1.58 -3.86 5.91
CA ALA A 437 1.48 -2.55 5.31
C ALA A 437 0.22 -1.82 5.77
N HIS A 438 0.31 -0.49 5.86
CA HIS A 438 -0.78 0.39 6.27
C HIS A 438 -1.07 1.44 5.22
N LEU A 439 -2.33 1.88 5.13
CA LEU A 439 -2.69 3.05 4.36
C LEU A 439 -3.59 3.96 5.21
N VAL A 440 -3.08 5.17 5.45
CA VAL A 440 -3.81 6.22 6.17
C VAL A 440 -4.63 7.00 5.15
N GLY A 441 -5.94 6.97 5.29
CA GLY A 441 -6.89 7.67 4.43
C GLY A 441 -7.52 8.85 5.16
N TYR A 442 -7.61 10.00 4.50
CA TYR A 442 -8.35 11.16 4.99
C TYR A 442 -9.50 11.42 4.04
N TYR A 443 -10.71 11.43 4.54
CA TYR A 443 -11.87 11.72 3.71
C TYR A 443 -13.02 12.28 4.56
N HIS A 444 -13.51 13.44 4.17
CA HIS A 444 -14.76 14.07 4.65
C HIS A 444 -15.06 13.82 6.13
N GLY A 445 -14.22 14.37 7.01
CA GLY A 445 -14.37 14.29 8.47
C GLY A 445 -13.93 12.98 9.10
N SER A 446 -13.33 12.05 8.36
CA SER A 446 -12.80 10.80 8.93
C SER A 446 -11.35 10.54 8.56
N LEU A 447 -10.61 9.94 9.49
CA LEU A 447 -9.32 9.32 9.28
C LEU A 447 -9.48 7.81 9.39
N THR A 448 -8.97 7.09 8.41
CA THR A 448 -8.96 5.63 8.41
C THR A 448 -7.53 5.09 8.36
N ILE A 449 -7.28 3.97 9.00
CA ILE A 449 -6.05 3.20 8.85
C ILE A 449 -6.46 1.83 8.32
N GLY A 450 -6.22 1.60 7.02
CA GLY A 450 -6.37 0.29 6.40
C GLY A 450 -5.10 -0.53 6.59
N VAL A 451 -5.26 -1.80 6.88
CA VAL A 451 -4.17 -2.74 7.18
C VAL A 451 -4.22 -3.90 6.21
N THR A 452 -3.10 -4.20 5.58
CA THR A 452 -2.88 -5.44 4.84
C THR A 452 -1.75 -6.21 5.50
N ALA A 453 -1.96 -7.48 5.81
CA ALA A 453 -0.91 -8.31 6.37
C ALA A 453 -0.89 -9.72 5.76
N CYS A 454 0.27 -10.36 5.84
CA CYS A 454 0.39 -11.79 5.54
C CYS A 454 -0.27 -12.60 6.66
N ARG A 455 -1.18 -13.52 6.29
CA ARG A 455 -1.98 -14.28 7.26
C ARG A 455 -1.14 -15.11 8.23
N SER A 456 -0.01 -15.65 7.79
CA SER A 456 0.89 -16.41 8.66
C SER A 456 1.60 -15.55 9.71
N MET A 457 1.70 -14.22 9.46
CA MET A 457 2.39 -13.27 10.32
C MET A 457 1.41 -12.52 11.25
N MET A 458 0.17 -12.34 10.81
CA MET A 458 -0.92 -11.72 11.59
C MET A 458 -2.17 -12.60 11.50
N PRO A 459 -2.27 -13.67 12.29
CA PRO A 459 -3.42 -14.59 12.24
C PRO A 459 -4.69 -14.02 12.86
N ASP A 460 -4.57 -12.97 13.66
CA ASP A 460 -5.61 -12.30 14.46
C ASP A 460 -5.66 -10.79 14.19
N PRO A 461 -6.04 -10.36 12.95
CA PRO A 461 -6.03 -8.94 12.56
C PRO A 461 -6.99 -8.09 13.40
N GLU A 462 -8.10 -8.63 13.86
CA GLU A 462 -9.05 -7.98 14.77
C GLU A 462 -8.40 -7.59 16.11
N ARG A 463 -7.46 -8.40 16.60
CA ARG A 463 -6.67 -8.06 17.78
C ARG A 463 -5.77 -6.87 17.53
N TYR A 464 -5.19 -6.78 16.33
CA TYR A 464 -4.38 -5.63 15.95
C TYR A 464 -5.22 -4.36 15.83
N ALA A 465 -6.44 -4.44 15.28
CA ALA A 465 -7.38 -3.31 15.26
C ALA A 465 -7.71 -2.81 16.68
N LEU A 466 -7.92 -3.72 17.64
CA LEU A 466 -8.09 -3.34 19.05
C LEU A 466 -6.85 -2.66 19.63
N CYS A 467 -5.65 -3.09 19.28
CA CYS A 467 -4.40 -2.45 19.69
C CYS A 467 -4.28 -1.02 19.14
N LEU A 468 -4.66 -0.79 17.87
CA LEU A 468 -4.70 0.56 17.27
C LEU A 468 -5.69 1.47 18.00
N GLN A 469 -6.91 0.96 18.27
CA GLN A 469 -7.92 1.72 19.02
C GLN A 469 -7.48 2.05 20.45
N GLN A 470 -6.76 1.14 21.12
CA GLN A 470 -6.24 1.36 22.46
C GLN A 470 -5.10 2.40 22.44
N ALA A 471 -4.19 2.33 21.44
CA ALA A 471 -3.16 3.33 21.27
C ALA A 471 -3.75 4.73 21.08
N TYR A 472 -4.78 4.83 20.22
CA TYR A 472 -5.49 6.08 20.00
C TYR A 472 -6.12 6.64 21.31
N ARG A 473 -6.82 5.78 22.07
CA ARG A 473 -7.44 6.20 23.35
C ARG A 473 -6.40 6.63 24.39
N SER A 474 -5.28 5.91 24.49
CA SER A 474 -4.19 6.32 25.39
C SER A 474 -3.63 7.69 25.00
N LEU A 475 -3.48 7.97 23.70
CA LEU A 475 -3.03 9.29 23.22
C LEU A 475 -4.04 10.39 23.58
N VAL A 476 -5.35 10.14 23.42
CA VAL A 476 -6.43 11.08 23.82
C VAL A 476 -6.37 11.36 25.32
N ASP A 477 -6.22 10.32 26.14
CA ASP A 477 -6.14 10.44 27.61
C ASP A 477 -4.86 11.19 28.04
N GLU A 478 -3.69 10.88 27.48
CA GLU A 478 -2.41 11.51 27.80
C GLU A 478 -2.32 12.99 27.37
N LEU A 479 -3.04 13.39 26.32
CA LEU A 479 -3.11 14.78 25.85
C LEU A 479 -4.28 15.56 26.48
N GLY A 480 -5.08 14.94 27.36
CA GLY A 480 -6.14 15.59 28.13
C GLY A 480 -7.29 16.11 27.24
N ILE A 481 -7.65 15.41 26.17
CA ILE A 481 -8.78 15.77 25.30
C ILE A 481 -10.02 15.07 25.80
N ALA A 482 -11.10 15.84 26.04
CA ALA A 482 -12.41 15.26 26.36
C ALA A 482 -12.92 14.45 25.16
N ALA A 483 -13.18 13.16 25.36
CA ALA A 483 -13.69 12.29 24.31
C ALA A 483 -15.07 12.78 23.84
N SER A 484 -15.23 12.95 22.54
CA SER A 484 -16.51 13.24 21.91
C SER A 484 -17.29 11.92 21.80
N GLY A 485 -18.28 11.73 22.71
CA GLY A 485 -19.22 10.59 22.67
C GLY A 485 -18.88 9.47 23.65
N GLY A 486 -19.93 8.86 24.21
CA GLY A 486 -19.89 7.88 25.31
C GLY A 486 -18.86 6.77 25.12
N ARG A 487 -17.97 6.64 26.09
CA ARG A 487 -16.86 5.67 26.14
C ARG A 487 -17.39 4.22 26.18
N PRO A 488 -17.22 3.40 25.13
CA PRO A 488 -17.25 1.97 25.32
C PRO A 488 -16.00 1.56 26.09
N LYS A 489 -16.16 0.79 27.19
CA LYS A 489 -15.02 0.22 27.93
C LYS A 489 -14.16 -0.62 26.99
N ALA A 490 -12.88 -0.28 26.86
CA ALA A 490 -11.94 -1.03 26.03
C ALA A 490 -11.82 -2.48 26.57
N PRO A 491 -11.94 -3.51 25.73
CA PRO A 491 -11.66 -4.88 26.13
C PRO A 491 -10.18 -5.01 26.53
N LYS A 492 -9.92 -5.67 27.67
CA LYS A 492 -8.55 -5.96 28.10
C LYS A 492 -7.94 -7.05 27.23
N ILE A 493 -6.86 -6.76 26.55
CA ILE A 493 -6.09 -7.75 25.78
C ILE A 493 -5.27 -8.59 26.77
N LYS A 494 -5.52 -9.92 26.78
CA LYS A 494 -4.71 -10.87 27.58
C LYS A 494 -3.44 -11.25 26.79
N LYS A 495 -2.28 -11.33 27.47
CA LYS A 495 -1.05 -11.88 26.87
C LYS A 495 -1.27 -13.35 26.49
N ILE A 496 -0.82 -13.71 25.30
CA ILE A 496 -0.85 -15.10 24.84
C ILE A 496 0.39 -15.79 25.42
N VAL A 497 0.17 -16.63 26.42
CA VAL A 497 1.26 -17.48 26.96
C VAL A 497 1.54 -18.56 25.92
N ARG A 498 2.75 -18.57 25.36
CA ARG A 498 3.18 -19.65 24.47
C ARG A 498 3.19 -20.95 25.28
N GLY A 499 2.34 -21.90 24.91
CA GLY A 499 2.46 -23.28 25.35
C GLY A 499 3.83 -23.87 24.95
N PRO A 500 4.32 -24.91 25.65
CA PRO A 500 5.61 -25.52 25.35
C PRO A 500 5.67 -25.92 23.85
N ARG A 501 6.72 -25.48 23.16
CA ARG A 501 6.95 -25.82 21.75
C ARG A 501 6.89 -27.33 21.57
N MET A 502 5.91 -27.83 20.84
CA MET A 502 5.90 -29.21 20.37
C MET A 502 7.21 -29.46 19.62
N ARG A 503 8.09 -30.29 20.20
CA ARG A 503 9.32 -30.76 19.52
C ARG A 503 8.92 -31.38 18.19
N SER A 504 9.49 -30.89 17.11
CA SER A 504 9.17 -31.34 15.75
C SER A 504 9.34 -32.86 15.67
N ARG A 505 8.38 -33.57 15.08
CA ARG A 505 8.41 -35.04 14.86
C ARG A 505 9.69 -35.57 14.21
N ARG A 506 10.48 -34.71 13.55
CA ARG A 506 11.79 -35.06 12.99
C ARG A 506 12.87 -35.38 14.03
N ALA A 507 12.78 -34.82 15.26
CA ALA A 507 13.73 -35.14 16.32
C ALA A 507 13.44 -36.53 16.96
N GLN A 508 12.19 -36.99 16.95
CA GLN A 508 11.84 -38.31 17.46
C GLN A 508 12.14 -39.45 16.47
N GLN A 509 12.15 -39.22 15.17
CA GLN A 509 12.55 -40.25 14.20
C GLN A 509 14.08 -40.51 14.17
N ARG A 510 14.93 -39.51 14.46
CA ARG A 510 16.39 -39.71 14.53
C ARG A 510 16.85 -40.45 15.81
N ALA A 511 16.04 -40.48 16.86
CA ALA A 511 16.37 -41.21 18.09
C ALA A 511 16.06 -42.73 18.01
N ARG A 512 15.26 -43.16 17.02
CA ARG A 512 14.88 -44.58 16.83
C ARG A 512 15.75 -45.34 15.81
N SER A 513 16.71 -44.70 15.15
CA SER A 513 17.55 -45.32 14.12
C SER A 513 19.03 -45.46 14.50
N ARG A 514 19.36 -45.67 15.80
CA ARG A 514 20.70 -46.14 16.20
C ARG A 514 20.66 -47.68 16.32
N PRO A 515 21.43 -48.41 15.51
CA PRO A 515 21.56 -49.85 15.69
C PRO A 515 22.36 -50.14 16.97
N ALA A 516 21.89 -51.11 17.74
CA ALA A 516 22.63 -51.65 18.87
C ALA A 516 23.84 -52.41 18.35
N THR A 517 25.05 -51.92 18.62
CA THR A 517 26.29 -52.65 18.42
C THR A 517 26.47 -53.64 19.58
N ARG A 518 26.56 -54.91 19.22
CA ARG A 518 27.36 -55.90 19.92
C ARG A 518 28.68 -56.02 19.18
#